data_13cfbdd3a74dd4af714b2c4170e69bd7
#
_entry.id   13cfbdd3a74dd4af714b2c4170e69bd7
#
_cell.length_a   1.000
_cell.length_b   1.000
_cell.length_c   1.000
_cell.angle_alpha   90.00
_cell.angle_beta   90.00
_cell.angle_gamma   90.00
#
_symmetry.space_group_name_H-M   'P 1'
#
loop_
_entity.id
_entity.type
_entity.pdbx_description
1 polymer ?
#
loop_
_entity_poly.entity_id
_entity_poly.type
_entity_poly.pdbx_seq_one_letter_code
_entity_poly.pdbx_strand_id
1 'polypeptide(L)'
;VTADPAVFRALASIVRQLDVRRAQILIEGVIVEVGDEFATEIGVQWQSTNLEADADGNITNSGFLGGTNFPGLVQPGIVGLAANPGAVGGGLNIGYVGGTITLPGSDTPILQIGALVTALKQDGGTNILSQPSIVTLDHQEAQIKVGQQVPFVTGQYTNTGGGSSQPENPFQTINREDVGLTLKVTPHVNEGDSVRLDISQQISSLAPNPAGAVDLVTNNREIDTSVMVSDGAMLVLGGLISDEVRETIRKVPALGDIPVLGNLFRYRREDRSKRNL
;
A
#
# COMPACT_ATOMS: atom_id res chain seq x y z
N VAL A 1 -43.20 -46.53 17.02
CA VAL A 1 -43.66 -47.03 15.73
C VAL A 1 -44.12 -48.46 15.92
N THR A 2 -45.42 -48.71 15.67
CA THR A 2 -46.00 -50.06 15.68
C THR A 2 -46.03 -50.56 14.22
N ALA A 3 -45.33 -51.62 13.94
CA ALA A 3 -45.26 -52.21 12.61
C ALA A 3 -45.08 -53.74 12.71
N ASP A 4 -45.28 -54.47 11.62
CA ASP A 4 -44.95 -55.87 11.50
C ASP A 4 -43.49 -56.13 11.91
N PRO A 5 -43.19 -57.21 12.64
CA PRO A 5 -41.82 -57.50 13.12
C PRO A 5 -40.73 -57.55 12.03
N ALA A 6 -41.10 -57.87 10.77
CA ALA A 6 -40.16 -57.84 9.64
C ALA A 6 -39.86 -56.38 9.22
N VAL A 7 -40.86 -55.53 9.12
CA VAL A 7 -40.74 -54.10 8.77
C VAL A 7 -40.03 -53.33 9.86
N PHE A 8 -40.33 -53.63 11.14
CA PHE A 8 -39.65 -53.03 12.28
C PHE A 8 -38.13 -53.29 12.25
N ARG A 9 -37.70 -54.53 11.96
CA ARG A 9 -36.28 -54.87 11.87
C ARG A 9 -35.59 -54.17 10.72
N ALA A 10 -36.24 -54.02 9.57
CA ALA A 10 -35.73 -53.29 8.43
C ALA A 10 -35.60 -51.80 8.75
N LEU A 11 -36.62 -51.19 9.33
CA LEU A 11 -36.59 -49.79 9.79
C LEU A 11 -35.52 -49.55 10.86
N ALA A 12 -35.42 -50.43 11.86
CA ALA A 12 -34.41 -50.34 12.91
C ALA A 12 -32.97 -50.46 12.38
N SER A 13 -32.75 -51.22 11.28
CA SER A 13 -31.45 -51.30 10.63
C SER A 13 -31.11 -50.01 9.86
N ILE A 14 -32.10 -49.44 9.17
CA ILE A 14 -31.96 -48.16 8.47
C ILE A 14 -31.68 -47.02 9.45
N VAL A 15 -32.45 -46.96 10.54
CA VAL A 15 -32.26 -45.94 11.59
C VAL A 15 -30.84 -46.04 12.18
N ARG A 16 -30.34 -47.25 12.47
CA ARG A 16 -28.96 -47.45 12.97
C ARG A 16 -27.91 -47.04 11.98
N GLN A 17 -28.15 -47.16 10.69
CA GLN A 17 -27.23 -46.69 9.64
C GLN A 17 -27.25 -45.19 9.44
N LEU A 18 -28.40 -44.52 9.73
CA LEU A 18 -28.57 -43.10 9.63
C LEU A 18 -28.16 -42.33 10.91
N ASP A 19 -28.30 -43.00 12.09
CA ASP A 19 -27.93 -42.42 13.38
C ASP A 19 -26.42 -42.57 13.67
N VAL A 20 -25.60 -42.02 12.78
CA VAL A 20 -24.17 -41.96 12.93
C VAL A 20 -23.77 -40.56 13.42
N ARG A 21 -22.85 -40.51 14.38
CA ARG A 21 -22.27 -39.23 14.82
C ARG A 21 -21.63 -38.52 13.63
N ARG A 22 -21.99 -37.24 13.45
CA ARG A 22 -21.31 -36.40 12.46
C ARG A 22 -19.84 -36.25 12.82
N ALA A 23 -18.98 -36.36 11.83
CA ALA A 23 -17.56 -36.14 12.01
C ALA A 23 -17.28 -34.67 12.34
N GLN A 24 -16.31 -34.43 13.21
CA GLN A 24 -15.75 -33.12 13.46
C GLN A 24 -14.47 -32.96 12.66
N ILE A 25 -14.33 -31.82 12.03
CA ILE A 25 -13.20 -31.51 11.14
C ILE A 25 -12.50 -30.26 11.70
N LEU A 26 -11.21 -30.37 11.97
CA LEU A 26 -10.31 -29.25 12.23
C LEU A 26 -9.74 -28.79 10.89
N ILE A 27 -9.91 -27.50 10.61
CA ILE A 27 -9.38 -26.88 9.39
C ILE A 27 -8.41 -25.81 9.82
N GLU A 28 -7.19 -25.89 9.30
CA GLU A 28 -6.13 -24.92 9.55
C GLU A 28 -5.71 -24.29 8.23
N GLY A 29 -5.76 -22.96 8.17
CA GLY A 29 -5.27 -22.18 7.05
C GLY A 29 -3.88 -21.60 7.36
N VAL A 30 -3.03 -21.49 6.35
CA VAL A 30 -1.76 -20.77 6.44
C VAL A 30 -1.70 -19.76 5.31
N ILE A 31 -1.53 -18.50 5.67
CA ILE A 31 -1.46 -17.39 4.72
C ILE A 31 -0.13 -16.70 4.97
N VAL A 32 0.68 -16.63 3.92
CA VAL A 32 1.99 -15.98 3.95
C VAL A 32 2.03 -14.90 2.90
N GLU A 33 2.27 -13.66 3.31
CA GLU A 33 2.50 -12.55 2.41
C GLU A 33 3.89 -11.98 2.66
N VAL A 34 4.72 -11.94 1.63
CA VAL A 34 6.05 -11.36 1.65
C VAL A 34 6.12 -10.24 0.63
N GLY A 35 6.46 -9.04 1.09
CA GLY A 35 6.64 -7.86 0.27
C GLY A 35 8.04 -7.31 0.42
N ASP A 36 8.68 -6.98 -0.72
CA ASP A 36 9.94 -6.26 -0.77
C ASP A 36 9.73 -4.96 -1.55
N GLU A 37 10.07 -3.83 -0.95
CA GLU A 37 10.00 -2.51 -1.55
C GLU A 37 11.41 -1.92 -1.62
N PHE A 38 11.82 -1.55 -2.80
CA PHE A 38 13.11 -0.97 -3.07
C PHE A 38 12.93 0.35 -3.83
N ALA A 39 13.56 1.41 -3.34
CA ALA A 39 13.58 2.68 -4.03
C ALA A 39 15.00 3.21 -4.10
N THR A 40 15.44 3.62 -5.29
CA THR A 40 16.72 4.27 -5.52
C THR A 40 16.50 5.58 -6.25
N GLU A 41 17.10 6.62 -5.74
CA GLU A 41 17.05 7.96 -6.31
C GLU A 41 18.47 8.51 -6.40
N ILE A 42 18.89 8.94 -7.58
CA ILE A 42 20.17 9.60 -7.80
C ILE A 42 20.01 10.72 -8.82
N GLY A 43 20.54 11.89 -8.52
CA GLY A 43 20.45 13.03 -9.41
C GLY A 43 21.45 14.11 -9.11
N VAL A 44 21.80 14.85 -10.16
CA VAL A 44 22.62 16.05 -10.08
C VAL A 44 21.83 17.20 -10.68
N GLN A 45 21.75 18.30 -9.92
CA GLN A 45 21.10 19.53 -10.34
C GLN A 45 22.07 20.68 -10.16
N TRP A 46 21.94 21.67 -11.01
CA TRP A 46 22.78 22.87 -10.93
C TRP A 46 22.10 24.05 -11.57
N GLN A 47 22.49 25.24 -11.11
CA GLN A 47 21.98 26.50 -11.62
C GLN A 47 23.07 27.58 -11.58
N SER A 48 22.88 28.62 -12.38
CA SER A 48 23.71 29.82 -12.32
C SER A 48 23.53 30.51 -10.97
N THR A 49 24.64 30.85 -10.32
CA THR A 49 24.66 31.50 -8.99
C THR A 49 25.22 32.93 -9.04
N ASN A 50 25.39 33.50 -10.23
CA ASN A 50 25.98 34.85 -10.40
C ASN A 50 24.94 35.98 -10.36
N LEU A 51 24.01 35.91 -9.44
CA LEU A 51 23.06 37.00 -9.23
C LEU A 51 23.56 37.88 -8.10
N GLU A 52 23.78 39.14 -8.42
CA GLU A 52 24.11 40.20 -7.46
C GLU A 52 22.93 41.18 -7.39
N ALA A 53 22.53 41.55 -6.18
CA ALA A 53 21.51 42.54 -5.95
C ALA A 53 22.09 43.73 -5.17
N ASP A 54 21.61 44.96 -5.46
CA ASP A 54 21.91 46.14 -4.69
C ASP A 54 21.13 46.16 -3.34
N ALA A 55 21.35 47.21 -2.57
CA ALA A 55 20.68 47.41 -1.27
C ALA A 55 19.15 47.52 -1.41
N ASP A 56 18.64 47.89 -2.57
CA ASP A 56 17.23 48.01 -2.90
C ASP A 56 16.66 46.70 -3.47
N GLY A 57 17.49 45.63 -3.59
CA GLY A 57 17.10 44.32 -4.09
C GLY A 57 17.08 44.22 -5.63
N ASN A 58 17.52 45.22 -6.38
CA ASN A 58 17.57 45.12 -7.83
C ASN A 58 18.78 44.30 -8.26
N ILE A 59 18.59 43.45 -9.27
CA ILE A 59 19.69 42.64 -9.85
C ILE A 59 20.59 43.59 -10.62
N THR A 60 21.85 43.71 -10.20
CA THR A 60 22.83 44.67 -10.71
C THR A 60 23.77 44.07 -11.77
N ASN A 61 23.90 42.78 -11.78
CA ASN A 61 24.75 42.09 -12.77
C ASN A 61 23.95 41.51 -13.94
N SER A 62 24.58 41.50 -15.11
CA SER A 62 24.06 40.81 -16.29
C SER A 62 24.81 39.49 -16.49
N GLY A 63 24.06 38.43 -16.73
CA GLY A 63 24.66 37.10 -16.93
C GLY A 63 23.65 36.08 -17.44
N PHE A 64 24.13 34.90 -17.71
CA PHE A 64 23.27 33.77 -18.08
C PHE A 64 22.56 33.25 -16.82
N LEU A 65 21.23 33.28 -16.84
CA LEU A 65 20.40 32.63 -15.83
C LEU A 65 19.86 31.32 -16.40
N GLY A 66 20.27 30.22 -15.82
CA GLY A 66 19.78 28.91 -16.24
C GLY A 66 20.17 27.83 -15.25
N GLY A 67 19.51 26.70 -15.35
CA GLY A 67 19.77 25.58 -14.45
C GLY A 67 18.85 24.41 -14.72
N THR A 68 19.01 23.37 -13.92
CA THR A 68 18.14 22.19 -13.88
C THR A 68 17.37 22.17 -12.57
N ASN A 69 16.13 21.72 -12.62
CA ASN A 69 15.30 21.52 -11.42
C ASN A 69 14.55 20.21 -11.58
N PHE A 70 15.00 19.19 -10.87
CA PHE A 70 14.40 17.86 -10.85
C PHE A 70 13.89 17.56 -9.44
N PRO A 71 12.67 17.98 -9.07
CA PRO A 71 12.11 17.63 -7.77
C PRO A 71 11.93 16.11 -7.69
N GLY A 72 12.48 15.53 -6.63
CA GLY A 72 12.32 14.12 -6.29
C GLY A 72 11.02 13.86 -5.51
N LEU A 73 10.81 12.64 -5.07
CA LEU A 73 9.68 12.31 -4.19
C LEU A 73 9.85 12.92 -2.80
N VAL A 74 11.07 12.94 -2.32
CA VAL A 74 11.45 13.34 -0.96
C VAL A 74 12.21 14.67 -0.96
N GLN A 75 12.67 15.13 -2.13
CA GLN A 75 13.52 16.31 -2.30
C GLN A 75 12.80 17.40 -3.07
N PRO A 76 12.82 18.65 -2.58
CA PRO A 76 12.14 19.77 -3.24
C PRO A 76 12.82 20.25 -4.54
N GLY A 77 13.91 19.65 -4.97
CA GLY A 77 14.75 20.15 -6.04
C GLY A 77 15.59 21.37 -5.63
N ILE A 78 16.51 21.79 -6.53
CA ILE A 78 17.47 22.86 -6.21
C ILE A 78 16.78 24.20 -5.90
N VAL A 79 15.72 24.52 -6.63
CA VAL A 79 14.96 25.77 -6.45
C VAL A 79 14.17 25.76 -5.14
N GLY A 80 13.52 24.64 -4.84
CA GLY A 80 12.75 24.51 -3.60
C GLY A 80 13.63 24.50 -2.36
N LEU A 81 14.81 23.90 -2.43
CA LEU A 81 15.81 23.90 -1.36
C LEU A 81 16.43 25.29 -1.16
N ALA A 82 16.62 26.06 -2.24
CA ALA A 82 17.07 27.43 -2.15
C ALA A 82 16.09 28.31 -1.39
N ALA A 83 14.80 28.11 -1.60
CA ALA A 83 13.72 28.85 -0.90
C ALA A 83 13.52 28.37 0.55
N ASN A 84 13.75 27.10 0.84
CA ASN A 84 13.61 26.50 2.17
C ASN A 84 14.76 25.54 2.48
N PRO A 85 15.89 26.04 2.99
CA PRO A 85 17.06 25.21 3.29
C PRO A 85 16.81 24.10 4.34
N GLY A 86 15.79 24.27 5.17
CA GLY A 86 15.39 23.27 6.16
C GLY A 86 14.63 22.06 5.57
N ALA A 87 14.23 22.12 4.30
CA ALA A 87 13.50 21.06 3.62
C ALA A 87 14.41 20.01 2.97
N VAL A 88 15.62 19.83 3.48
CA VAL A 88 16.54 18.77 3.00
C VAL A 88 15.88 17.41 3.26
N GLY A 89 15.68 16.64 2.20
CA GLY A 89 15.11 15.29 2.30
C GLY A 89 16.09 14.25 2.83
N GLY A 90 15.62 13.01 2.95
CA GLY A 90 16.44 11.86 3.35
C GLY A 90 17.56 11.53 2.34
N GLY A 91 18.55 10.77 2.80
CA GLY A 91 19.66 10.33 1.98
C GLY A 91 20.86 11.27 1.98
N LEU A 92 21.76 11.09 1.01
CA LEU A 92 22.91 11.95 0.82
C LEU A 92 22.53 13.18 0.00
N ASN A 93 22.79 14.36 0.54
CA ASN A 93 22.60 15.64 -0.13
C ASN A 93 23.87 16.45 0.00
N ILE A 94 24.49 16.76 -1.12
CA ILE A 94 25.70 17.59 -1.20
C ILE A 94 25.38 18.77 -2.08
N GLY A 95 25.36 19.97 -1.50
CA GLY A 95 25.10 21.23 -2.19
C GLY A 95 26.31 22.17 -2.17
N TYR A 96 26.56 22.88 -3.28
CA TYR A 96 27.46 24.02 -3.33
C TYR A 96 26.63 25.29 -3.27
N VAL A 97 26.90 26.16 -2.28
CA VAL A 97 26.21 27.42 -2.06
C VAL A 97 27.13 28.56 -2.46
N GLY A 98 26.71 29.36 -3.42
CA GLY A 98 27.45 30.53 -3.93
C GLY A 98 27.18 31.82 -3.14
N GLY A 99 26.16 31.84 -2.29
CA GLY A 99 25.77 33.00 -1.51
C GLY A 99 24.27 33.05 -1.20
N THR A 100 23.79 34.21 -0.83
CA THR A 100 22.35 34.51 -0.63
C THR A 100 21.95 35.73 -1.45
N ILE A 101 20.73 35.75 -1.93
CA ILE A 101 20.12 36.90 -2.58
C ILE A 101 18.77 37.21 -1.92
N THR A 102 18.47 38.47 -1.71
CA THR A 102 17.17 38.93 -1.26
C THR A 102 16.43 39.51 -2.45
N LEU A 103 15.25 38.94 -2.79
CA LEU A 103 14.46 39.44 -3.91
C LEU A 103 13.68 40.70 -3.51
N PRO A 104 13.42 41.65 -4.44
CA PRO A 104 12.60 42.82 -4.19
C PRO A 104 11.22 42.41 -3.65
N GLY A 105 10.82 43.00 -2.51
CA GLY A 105 9.54 42.72 -1.85
C GLY A 105 9.52 41.45 -0.97
N SER A 106 10.68 40.83 -0.72
CA SER A 106 10.82 39.73 0.22
C SER A 106 11.89 40.05 1.26
N ASP A 107 11.55 39.91 2.54
CA ASP A 107 12.52 40.08 3.65
C ASP A 107 13.33 38.78 3.91
N THR A 108 13.03 37.69 3.21
CA THR A 108 13.72 36.40 3.40
C THR A 108 14.81 36.22 2.35
N PRO A 109 16.08 36.01 2.76
CA PRO A 109 17.15 35.72 1.84
C PRO A 109 16.98 34.29 1.27
N ILE A 110 17.19 34.16 -0.03
CA ILE A 110 17.16 32.89 -0.75
C ILE A 110 18.60 32.43 -0.98
N LEU A 111 18.91 31.18 -0.71
CA LEU A 111 20.21 30.57 -0.99
C LEU A 111 20.42 30.45 -2.50
N GLN A 112 21.58 30.89 -2.97
CA GLN A 112 22.06 30.60 -4.32
C GLN A 112 22.78 29.26 -4.31
N ILE A 113 22.06 28.17 -4.62
CA ILE A 113 22.66 26.84 -4.70
C ILE A 113 23.15 26.59 -6.11
N GLY A 114 24.47 26.55 -6.31
CA GLY A 114 25.08 26.38 -7.62
C GLY A 114 25.04 24.92 -8.11
N ALA A 115 25.13 23.94 -7.21
CA ALA A 115 25.03 22.53 -7.53
C ALA A 115 24.39 21.77 -6.35
N LEU A 116 23.62 20.76 -6.67
CA LEU A 116 23.01 19.85 -5.70
C LEU A 116 23.12 18.41 -6.22
N VAL A 117 23.80 17.57 -5.48
CA VAL A 117 23.85 16.11 -5.71
C VAL A 117 22.99 15.44 -4.68
N THR A 118 22.07 14.60 -5.12
CA THR A 118 21.17 13.82 -4.26
C THR A 118 21.36 12.34 -4.53
N ALA A 119 21.44 11.52 -3.50
CA ALA A 119 21.46 10.08 -3.60
C ALA A 119 20.71 9.47 -2.42
N LEU A 120 19.71 8.63 -2.73
CA LEU A 120 18.91 7.91 -1.76
C LEU A 120 18.78 6.46 -2.20
N LYS A 121 18.95 5.54 -1.26
CA LYS A 121 18.55 4.14 -1.38
C LYS A 121 17.69 3.80 -0.19
N GLN A 122 16.52 3.29 -0.47
CA GLN A 122 15.57 2.81 0.55
C GLN A 122 15.26 1.35 0.26
N ASP A 123 15.26 0.55 1.31
CA ASP A 123 14.98 -0.88 1.26
C ASP A 123 14.00 -1.19 2.39
N GLY A 124 12.87 -1.79 2.06
CA GLY A 124 11.81 -2.12 2.99
C GLY A 124 11.25 -3.51 2.72
N GLY A 125 11.02 -4.27 3.77
CA GLY A 125 10.44 -5.61 3.68
C GLY A 125 9.24 -5.77 4.59
N THR A 126 8.25 -6.50 4.14
CA THR A 126 7.06 -6.86 4.91
C THR A 126 6.89 -8.37 4.88
N ASN A 127 6.69 -8.97 6.05
CA ASN A 127 6.39 -10.40 6.16
C ASN A 127 5.19 -10.57 7.09
N ILE A 128 4.09 -11.08 6.56
CA ILE A 128 2.86 -11.32 7.28
C ILE A 128 2.57 -12.82 7.23
N LEU A 129 2.44 -13.43 8.41
CA LEU A 129 2.01 -14.81 8.57
C LEU A 129 0.71 -14.82 9.38
N SER A 130 -0.33 -15.44 8.82
CA SER A 130 -1.62 -15.62 9.48
C SER A 130 -2.02 -17.08 9.43
N GLN A 131 -2.44 -17.62 10.57
CA GLN A 131 -2.81 -19.03 10.71
C GLN A 131 -4.19 -19.13 11.38
N PRO A 132 -5.30 -18.92 10.63
CA PRO A 132 -6.63 -19.17 11.15
C PRO A 132 -6.88 -20.66 11.32
N SER A 133 -7.52 -21.05 12.42
CA SER A 133 -7.96 -22.42 12.66
C SER A 133 -9.41 -22.42 13.14
N ILE A 134 -10.19 -23.40 12.66
CA ILE A 134 -11.60 -23.54 13.00
C ILE A 134 -12.00 -25.00 13.00
N VAL A 135 -12.88 -25.37 13.94
CA VAL A 135 -13.47 -26.70 14.03
C VAL A 135 -14.96 -26.62 13.69
N THR A 136 -15.41 -27.52 12.83
CA THR A 136 -16.83 -27.59 12.48
C THR A 136 -17.28 -29.05 12.29
N LEU A 137 -18.59 -29.25 12.22
CA LEU A 137 -19.19 -30.54 11.89
C LEU A 137 -19.31 -30.70 10.38
N ASP A 138 -19.39 -31.96 9.95
CA ASP A 138 -19.68 -32.30 8.56
C ASP A 138 -20.96 -31.63 8.05
N HIS A 139 -20.91 -31.06 6.83
CA HIS A 139 -22.00 -30.30 6.19
C HIS A 139 -22.46 -29.05 6.96
N GLN A 140 -21.62 -28.48 7.83
CA GLN A 140 -21.96 -27.27 8.58
C GLN A 140 -20.98 -26.16 8.25
N GLU A 141 -21.50 -25.03 7.78
CA GLU A 141 -20.70 -23.82 7.57
C GLU A 141 -20.19 -23.29 8.91
N ALA A 142 -18.91 -22.98 8.95
CA ALA A 142 -18.28 -22.27 10.05
C ALA A 142 -17.54 -21.05 9.53
N GLN A 143 -17.52 -19.99 10.34
CA GLN A 143 -16.86 -18.75 10.03
C GLN A 143 -16.02 -18.27 11.20
N ILE A 144 -14.79 -17.90 10.91
CA ILE A 144 -13.95 -17.12 11.82
C ILE A 144 -13.67 -15.75 11.21
N LYS A 145 -13.82 -14.70 12.01
CA LYS A 145 -13.57 -13.32 11.61
C LYS A 145 -12.68 -12.67 12.65
N VAL A 146 -11.52 -12.18 12.23
CA VAL A 146 -10.52 -11.53 13.07
C VAL A 146 -10.12 -10.22 12.41
N GLY A 147 -10.44 -9.10 13.05
CA GLY A 147 -10.17 -7.79 12.45
C GLY A 147 -10.60 -6.64 13.35
N GLN A 148 -10.59 -5.45 12.78
CA GLN A 148 -11.01 -4.21 13.41
C GLN A 148 -12.05 -3.50 12.54
N GLN A 149 -12.91 -2.71 13.17
CA GLN A 149 -13.83 -1.84 12.44
C GLN A 149 -13.19 -0.49 12.17
N VAL A 150 -13.19 -0.12 10.91
CA VAL A 150 -12.60 1.14 10.44
C VAL A 150 -13.71 2.07 9.98
N PRO A 151 -13.76 3.32 10.47
CA PRO A 151 -14.74 4.29 10.04
C PRO A 151 -14.38 4.89 8.67
N PHE A 152 -15.34 4.87 7.74
CA PHE A 152 -15.29 5.54 6.45
C PHE A 152 -16.29 6.68 6.42
N VAL A 153 -15.85 7.87 5.95
CA VAL A 153 -16.73 9.03 5.82
C VAL A 153 -17.47 8.95 4.49
N THR A 154 -18.77 8.64 4.54
CA THR A 154 -19.60 8.45 3.35
C THR A 154 -20.33 9.72 2.89
N GLY A 155 -20.36 10.76 3.70
CA GLY A 155 -20.97 12.03 3.35
C GLY A 155 -20.57 13.16 4.30
N GLN A 156 -20.31 14.32 3.73
CA GLN A 156 -20.08 15.56 4.47
C GLN A 156 -20.98 16.63 3.86
N TYR A 157 -21.91 17.12 4.64
CA TYR A 157 -22.76 18.26 4.24
C TYR A 157 -22.24 19.52 4.92
N THR A 158 -21.74 20.46 4.11
CA THR A 158 -21.54 21.85 4.55
C THR A 158 -22.73 22.67 4.07
N ASN A 159 -23.43 23.30 4.98
CA ASN A 159 -24.52 24.22 4.62
C ASN A 159 -23.92 25.51 4.04
N THR A 160 -24.00 25.66 2.72
CA THR A 160 -23.61 26.88 1.98
C THR A 160 -24.76 27.88 1.92
N GLY A 161 -25.46 28.15 3.03
CA GLY A 161 -26.42 29.23 3.16
C GLY A 161 -25.71 30.55 3.40
N GLY A 162 -25.82 31.49 2.45
CA GLY A 162 -25.12 32.76 2.46
C GLY A 162 -25.33 33.59 3.72
N GLY A 163 -24.21 34.06 4.29
CA GLY A 163 -24.14 34.95 5.45
C GLY A 163 -22.93 34.62 6.31
N SER A 164 -22.10 35.60 6.53
CA SER A 164 -20.87 35.55 7.33
C SER A 164 -21.09 34.99 8.72
N SER A 165 -20.87 33.72 8.92
CA SER A 165 -20.56 33.09 10.22
C SER A 165 -20.27 31.62 9.99
N GLN A 166 -19.34 31.07 10.79
CA GLN A 166 -18.87 29.69 10.76
C GLN A 166 -19.99 28.65 10.50
N PRO A 167 -19.72 27.56 9.76
CA PRO A 167 -20.68 26.49 9.55
C PRO A 167 -21.03 25.87 10.89
N GLU A 168 -22.22 26.15 11.39
CA GLU A 168 -22.80 25.46 12.54
C GLU A 168 -23.12 24.02 12.12
N ASN A 169 -22.39 23.08 12.70
CA ASN A 169 -22.56 21.63 12.59
C ASN A 169 -22.39 21.01 11.20
N PRO A 170 -21.18 20.63 10.79
CA PRO A 170 -21.03 19.69 9.70
C PRO A 170 -21.53 18.31 10.12
N PHE A 171 -22.58 17.80 9.48
CA PHE A 171 -23.00 16.42 9.65
C PHE A 171 -22.06 15.53 8.81
N GLN A 172 -21.35 14.64 9.48
CA GLN A 172 -20.61 13.56 8.85
C GLN A 172 -21.37 12.24 9.01
N THR A 173 -21.61 11.58 7.89
CA THR A 173 -22.11 10.21 7.90
C THR A 173 -20.92 9.26 7.86
N ILE A 174 -20.80 8.41 8.88
CA ILE A 174 -19.72 7.47 9.04
C ILE A 174 -20.27 6.07 8.84
N ASN A 175 -19.76 5.34 7.86
CA ASN A 175 -19.93 3.90 7.73
C ASN A 175 -18.74 3.19 8.36
N ARG A 176 -18.97 2.04 9.00
CA ARG A 176 -17.90 1.21 9.58
C ARG A 176 -17.81 -0.09 8.80
N GLU A 177 -16.63 -0.37 8.28
CA GLU A 177 -16.33 -1.61 7.58
C GLU A 177 -15.34 -2.44 8.39
N ASP A 178 -15.50 -3.75 8.33
CA ASP A 178 -14.61 -4.68 8.99
C ASP A 178 -13.36 -4.91 8.13
N VAL A 179 -12.21 -4.60 8.68
CA VAL A 179 -10.90 -4.78 8.06
C VAL A 179 -10.14 -5.86 8.83
N GLY A 180 -9.73 -6.90 8.15
CA GLY A 180 -9.03 -8.04 8.74
C GLY A 180 -9.19 -9.32 7.93
N LEU A 181 -9.13 -10.47 8.60
CA LEU A 181 -9.25 -11.79 8.01
C LEU A 181 -10.63 -12.36 8.29
N THR A 182 -11.27 -12.87 7.25
CA THR A 182 -12.50 -13.67 7.33
C THR A 182 -12.26 -14.98 6.61
N LEU A 183 -12.49 -16.10 7.28
CA LEU A 183 -12.48 -17.43 6.71
C LEU A 183 -13.84 -18.07 6.96
N LYS A 184 -14.49 -18.48 5.86
CA LYS A 184 -15.71 -19.32 5.88
C LYS A 184 -15.36 -20.66 5.25
N VAL A 185 -15.82 -21.72 5.84
CA VAL A 185 -15.56 -23.05 5.33
C VAL A 185 -16.75 -23.97 5.59
N THR A 186 -17.09 -24.77 4.59
CA THR A 186 -18.08 -25.84 4.69
C THR A 186 -17.42 -27.15 4.26
N PRO A 187 -17.16 -28.06 5.21
CA PRO A 187 -16.59 -29.36 4.87
C PRO A 187 -17.68 -30.36 4.48
N HIS A 188 -17.33 -31.26 3.57
CA HIS A 188 -18.12 -32.41 3.17
C HIS A 188 -17.24 -33.65 3.23
N VAL A 189 -17.46 -34.49 4.22
CA VAL A 189 -16.73 -35.74 4.39
C VAL A 189 -17.27 -36.78 3.41
N ASN A 190 -16.39 -37.37 2.59
CA ASN A 190 -16.73 -38.45 1.71
C ASN A 190 -16.42 -39.77 2.38
N GLU A 191 -16.96 -40.89 1.83
CA GLU A 191 -16.54 -42.22 2.21
C GLU A 191 -15.06 -42.43 1.87
N GLY A 192 -14.21 -42.56 2.92
CA GLY A 192 -12.75 -42.60 2.83
C GLY A 192 -12.10 -41.45 3.58
N ASP A 193 -10.77 -41.27 3.41
CA ASP A 193 -9.96 -40.30 4.13
C ASP A 193 -9.91 -38.92 3.43
N SER A 194 -10.90 -38.61 2.58
CA SER A 194 -10.92 -37.36 1.81
C SER A 194 -12.10 -36.47 2.21
N VAL A 195 -11.83 -35.19 2.32
CA VAL A 195 -12.79 -34.13 2.66
C VAL A 195 -12.83 -33.11 1.53
N ARG A 196 -14.03 -32.82 1.03
CA ARG A 196 -14.25 -31.67 0.16
C ARG A 196 -14.50 -30.43 1.03
N LEU A 197 -13.78 -29.39 0.77
CA LEU A 197 -13.87 -28.12 1.46
C LEU A 197 -14.35 -27.03 0.49
N ASP A 198 -15.47 -26.42 0.80
CA ASP A 198 -15.92 -25.19 0.14
C ASP A 198 -15.43 -24.03 0.99
N ILE A 199 -14.46 -23.26 0.46
CA ILE A 199 -13.70 -22.24 1.19
C ILE A 199 -13.95 -20.90 0.56
N SER A 200 -14.31 -19.91 1.41
CA SER A 200 -14.32 -18.49 1.07
C SER A 200 -13.44 -17.76 2.08
N GLN A 201 -12.38 -17.16 1.59
CA GLN A 201 -11.42 -16.45 2.40
C GLN A 201 -11.25 -15.03 1.90
N GLN A 202 -11.38 -14.08 2.82
CA GLN A 202 -11.18 -12.66 2.55
C GLN A 202 -10.17 -12.08 3.54
N ILE A 203 -9.20 -11.35 3.01
CA ILE A 203 -8.24 -10.58 3.81
C ILE A 203 -8.30 -9.15 3.34
N SER A 204 -8.58 -8.24 4.26
CA SER A 204 -8.53 -6.80 4.03
C SER A 204 -7.51 -6.15 4.96
N SER A 205 -6.77 -5.21 4.44
CA SER A 205 -5.79 -4.43 5.21
C SER A 205 -5.84 -2.96 4.81
N LEU A 206 -5.55 -2.08 5.77
CA LEU A 206 -5.42 -0.66 5.48
C LEU A 206 -4.13 -0.40 4.69
N ALA A 207 -4.25 0.31 3.59
CA ALA A 207 -3.09 0.83 2.86
C ALA A 207 -2.64 2.15 3.49
N PRO A 208 -1.34 2.52 3.38
CA PRO A 208 -0.88 3.86 3.70
C PRO A 208 -1.66 4.89 2.88
N ASN A 209 -2.23 5.87 3.55
CA ASN A 209 -3.04 6.89 2.89
C ASN A 209 -2.14 7.78 2.03
N PRO A 210 -2.37 7.88 0.70
CA PRO A 210 -1.62 8.83 -0.12
C PRO A 210 -1.95 10.27 0.32
N ALA A 211 -0.94 11.13 0.29
CA ALA A 211 -1.10 12.54 0.67
C ALA A 211 -2.24 13.19 -0.14
N GLY A 212 -3.27 13.69 0.53
CA GLY A 212 -4.46 14.31 -0.08
C GLY A 212 -5.64 13.37 -0.32
N ALA A 213 -5.57 12.10 0.08
CA ALA A 213 -6.74 11.22 0.05
C ALA A 213 -7.75 11.66 1.14
N VAL A 214 -8.99 11.83 0.72
CA VAL A 214 -10.10 12.21 1.61
C VAL A 214 -10.62 11.01 2.41
N ASP A 215 -10.36 9.78 1.93
CA ASP A 215 -10.86 8.54 2.49
C ASP A 215 -9.74 7.50 2.64
N LEU A 216 -9.99 6.50 3.48
CA LEU A 216 -9.04 5.41 3.74
C LEU A 216 -9.03 4.42 2.56
N VAL A 217 -7.84 3.99 2.16
CA VAL A 217 -7.67 2.97 1.12
C VAL A 217 -7.49 1.61 1.77
N THR A 218 -8.23 0.62 1.30
CA THR A 218 -8.09 -0.77 1.73
C THR A 218 -7.58 -1.65 0.61
N ASN A 219 -6.65 -2.53 0.94
CA ASN A 219 -6.26 -3.65 0.08
C ASN A 219 -7.12 -4.85 0.42
N ASN A 220 -7.80 -5.41 -0.56
CA ASN A 220 -8.64 -6.60 -0.40
C ASN A 220 -8.08 -7.77 -1.23
N ARG A 221 -8.10 -8.96 -0.64
CA ARG A 221 -7.70 -10.23 -1.25
C ARG A 221 -8.79 -11.25 -0.94
N GLU A 222 -9.31 -11.90 -1.96
CA GLU A 222 -10.44 -12.82 -1.83
C GLU A 222 -10.14 -14.08 -2.64
N ILE A 223 -10.41 -15.23 -2.05
CA ILE A 223 -10.28 -16.54 -2.67
C ILE A 223 -11.54 -17.33 -2.35
N ASP A 224 -12.28 -17.69 -3.40
CA ASP A 224 -13.43 -18.60 -3.34
C ASP A 224 -13.11 -19.85 -4.14
N THR A 225 -13.10 -20.98 -3.48
CA THR A 225 -12.73 -22.26 -4.12
C THR A 225 -13.37 -23.45 -3.44
N SER A 226 -13.52 -24.53 -4.22
CA SER A 226 -13.91 -25.85 -3.72
C SER A 226 -12.80 -26.85 -4.04
N VAL A 227 -12.26 -27.47 -3.01
CA VAL A 227 -11.10 -28.36 -3.13
C VAL A 227 -11.32 -29.66 -2.37
N MET A 228 -10.60 -30.68 -2.74
CA MET A 228 -10.59 -31.97 -2.06
C MET A 228 -9.21 -32.19 -1.44
N VAL A 229 -9.19 -32.54 -0.16
CA VAL A 229 -7.97 -32.77 0.61
C VAL A 229 -8.10 -34.06 1.41
N SER A 230 -7.03 -34.85 1.51
CA SER A 230 -6.97 -36.01 2.37
C SER A 230 -6.66 -35.61 3.81
N ASP A 231 -7.08 -36.40 4.78
CA ASP A 231 -6.79 -36.15 6.19
C ASP A 231 -5.28 -36.01 6.44
N GLY A 232 -4.90 -34.97 7.17
CA GLY A 232 -3.51 -34.62 7.46
C GLY A 232 -2.69 -34.10 6.27
N ALA A 233 -3.28 -33.98 5.06
CA ALA A 233 -2.58 -33.44 3.91
C ALA A 233 -2.65 -31.90 3.86
N MET A 234 -1.63 -31.30 3.27
CA MET A 234 -1.57 -29.87 2.99
C MET A 234 -1.84 -29.61 1.50
N LEU A 235 -2.69 -28.65 1.20
CA LEU A 235 -3.01 -28.23 -0.16
C LEU A 235 -2.80 -26.73 -0.32
N VAL A 236 -2.16 -26.32 -1.42
CA VAL A 236 -2.04 -24.92 -1.80
C VAL A 236 -3.30 -24.51 -2.56
N LEU A 237 -4.04 -23.55 -2.02
CA LEU A 237 -5.28 -23.05 -2.61
C LEU A 237 -5.05 -22.06 -3.75
N GLY A 238 -3.98 -21.29 -3.67
CA GLY A 238 -3.66 -20.27 -4.66
C GLY A 238 -2.48 -19.42 -4.21
N GLY A 239 -2.09 -18.49 -5.05
CA GLY A 239 -1.04 -17.53 -4.74
C GLY A 239 -0.92 -16.49 -5.84
N LEU A 240 -0.23 -15.40 -5.53
CA LEU A 240 0.07 -14.31 -6.46
C LEU A 240 1.53 -13.90 -6.29
N ILE A 241 2.23 -13.81 -7.41
CA ILE A 241 3.55 -13.20 -7.48
C ILE A 241 3.42 -11.97 -8.36
N SER A 242 3.73 -10.81 -7.80
CA SER A 242 3.74 -9.54 -8.51
C SER A 242 5.11 -8.90 -8.37
N ASP A 243 5.70 -8.46 -9.48
CA ASP A 243 6.96 -7.72 -9.52
C ASP A 243 6.74 -6.49 -10.41
N GLU A 244 6.69 -5.31 -9.79
CA GLU A 244 6.50 -4.04 -10.47
C GLU A 244 7.79 -3.24 -10.37
N VAL A 245 8.30 -2.84 -11.53
CA VAL A 245 9.46 -1.95 -11.64
C VAL A 245 9.03 -0.68 -12.34
N ARG A 246 9.21 0.44 -11.69
CA ARG A 246 8.94 1.76 -12.24
C ARG A 246 10.23 2.57 -12.29
N GLU A 247 10.69 2.85 -13.50
CA GLU A 247 11.85 3.70 -13.73
C GLU A 247 11.41 5.07 -14.26
N THR A 248 11.93 6.12 -13.65
CA THR A 248 11.72 7.49 -14.10
C THR A 248 13.06 8.15 -14.33
N ILE A 249 13.32 8.55 -15.58
CA ILE A 249 14.51 9.29 -15.96
C ILE A 249 14.09 10.69 -16.42
N ARG A 250 14.62 11.71 -15.77
CA ARG A 250 14.51 13.11 -16.18
C ARG A 250 15.89 13.59 -16.59
N LYS A 251 16.02 14.14 -17.78
CA LYS A 251 17.32 14.57 -18.30
C LYS A 251 17.18 15.86 -19.12
N VAL A 252 18.27 16.62 -19.21
CA VAL A 252 18.37 17.72 -20.15
C VAL A 252 18.57 17.12 -21.55
N PRO A 253 17.75 17.47 -22.55
CA PRO A 253 17.92 16.98 -23.91
C PRO A 253 19.35 17.26 -24.44
N ALA A 254 19.92 16.35 -25.19
CA ALA A 254 21.29 16.35 -25.72
C ALA A 254 22.39 16.22 -24.66
N LEU A 255 22.39 17.02 -23.60
CA LEU A 255 23.44 16.98 -22.57
C LEU A 255 23.36 15.71 -21.71
N GLY A 256 22.12 15.27 -21.37
CA GLY A 256 21.88 14.04 -20.61
C GLY A 256 22.18 12.75 -21.37
N ASP A 257 22.41 12.83 -22.68
CA ASP A 257 22.71 11.68 -23.55
C ASP A 257 24.21 11.49 -23.80
N ILE A 258 25.06 12.41 -23.33
CA ILE A 258 26.52 12.31 -23.50
C ILE A 258 27.04 11.14 -22.64
N PRO A 259 27.83 10.22 -23.21
CA PRO A 259 28.47 9.16 -22.44
C PRO A 259 29.30 9.74 -21.28
N VAL A 260 29.19 9.16 -20.09
CA VAL A 260 29.88 9.56 -18.85
C VAL A 260 29.41 10.91 -18.29
N LEU A 261 29.48 12.01 -19.06
CA LEU A 261 29.12 13.36 -18.61
C LEU A 261 27.60 13.54 -18.47
N GLY A 262 26.77 12.77 -19.20
CA GLY A 262 25.32 12.87 -19.15
C GLY A 262 24.75 12.56 -17.75
N ASN A 263 25.48 11.85 -16.90
CA ASN A 263 25.07 11.61 -15.51
C ASN A 263 24.95 12.89 -14.67
N LEU A 264 25.67 13.96 -15.05
CA LEU A 264 25.60 15.26 -14.40
C LEU A 264 24.36 16.07 -14.81
N PHE A 265 23.62 15.63 -15.82
CA PHE A 265 22.47 16.32 -16.40
C PHE A 265 21.20 15.48 -16.37
N ARG A 266 21.17 14.48 -15.51
CA ARG A 266 20.03 13.61 -15.36
C ARG A 266 19.73 13.30 -13.89
N TYR A 267 18.47 13.01 -13.69
CA TYR A 267 17.91 12.48 -12.45
C TYR A 267 17.29 11.13 -12.80
N ARG A 268 17.63 10.10 -12.05
CA ARG A 268 17.10 8.74 -12.19
C ARG A 268 16.47 8.30 -10.88
N ARG A 269 15.30 7.75 -11.00
CA ARG A 269 14.58 7.11 -9.90
C ARG A 269 14.10 5.76 -10.36
N GLU A 270 14.29 4.77 -9.53
CA GLU A 270 13.83 3.41 -9.73
C GLU A 270 13.09 2.98 -8.46
N ASP A 271 11.81 2.63 -8.62
CA ASP A 271 10.98 2.07 -7.58
C ASP A 271 10.65 0.62 -7.98
N ARG A 272 10.92 -0.33 -7.11
CA ARG A 272 10.57 -1.73 -7.31
C ARG A 272 9.74 -2.20 -6.14
N SER A 273 8.60 -2.82 -6.45
CA SER A 273 7.73 -3.45 -5.47
C SER A 273 7.48 -4.90 -5.87
N LYS A 274 7.89 -5.81 -5.01
CA LYS A 274 7.69 -7.24 -5.20
C LYS A 274 6.79 -7.77 -4.10
N ARG A 275 5.75 -8.50 -4.48
CA ARG A 275 4.79 -9.10 -3.55
C ARG A 275 4.56 -10.55 -3.91
N ASN A 276 4.63 -11.41 -2.90
CA ASN A 276 4.35 -12.84 -2.98
C ASN A 276 3.27 -13.17 -1.95
N LEU A 277 2.19 -13.75 -2.41
CA LEU A 277 1.10 -14.27 -1.59
C LEU A 277 0.93 -15.75 -1.87
#